data_2a408f372c25af636eb0b5cc2fdb1c10
#
_entry.id   2a408f372c25af636eb0b5cc2fdb1c10
#
_cell.length_a   1.000
_cell.length_b   1.000
_cell.length_c   1.000
_cell.angle_alpha   90.00
_cell.angle_beta   90.00
_cell.angle_gamma   90.00
#
_symmetry.space_group_name_H-M   'P 1'
#
loop_
_entity.id
_entity.type
_entity.pdbx_description
1 polymer ?
#
loop_
_entity_poly.entity_id
_entity_poly.type
_entity_poly.pdbx_seq_one_letter_code
_entity_poly.pdbx_strand_id
1 'polypeptide(L)'
;MGRENRLSAVAVLPQGLEAAGCDELSKLGAHEVRPLRRAAEFQASMACLYRLHLQARLPFRLLREMASFPCQGRDDLYDGIRRALNWERWLHPSMSFRVDVTGSAPGLNHSHYSALQVKNALVDQQRDIWGQRSSIDLEAPDLSLHLHLNRETAVLSLDGSGGSLHRRGYRAAMGVAPLKENLAAGLIQLSGWDGSVPLVDPCCGSGILLIEAALMALQQAPGLGRNFGLEGWADFQSELWQEECERAQQRRRRNLNLPPLLGIEQDPLVAEQARVNIAAAGLEEVIEIRDGSFTEHHLPEGPGVLVCNPPYGQRIGEEEELDHLYSALGGFVREQASGWQLWLLSGNPKLTGGLRMKASRRIPVSNGGIDCRWLHYAIR
;
A
#
# COMPACT_ATOMS: atom_id res chain seq x y z
N MET A 1 20.10 -30.09 -0.24
CA MET A 1 19.34 -28.85 -0.33
C MET A 1 20.30 -27.70 -0.09
N GLY A 2 20.75 -27.02 -1.16
CA GLY A 2 21.66 -25.88 -1.05
C GLY A 2 20.97 -24.76 -0.27
N ARG A 3 21.70 -24.03 0.57
CA ARG A 3 21.20 -22.79 1.19
C ARG A 3 20.84 -21.85 0.03
N GLU A 4 19.56 -21.67 -0.23
CA GLU A 4 19.10 -20.57 -1.09
C GLU A 4 19.73 -19.28 -0.57
N ASN A 5 20.35 -18.52 -1.47
CA ASN A 5 20.98 -17.26 -1.12
C ASN A 5 19.87 -16.29 -0.70
N ARG A 6 19.68 -16.11 0.61
CA ARG A 6 18.63 -15.25 1.17
C ARG A 6 19.11 -13.80 1.16
N LEU A 7 18.23 -12.93 0.72
CA LEU A 7 18.41 -11.49 0.66
C LEU A 7 17.69 -10.86 1.84
N SER A 8 18.33 -9.88 2.48
CA SER A 8 17.68 -9.02 3.46
C SER A 8 16.82 -7.96 2.75
N ALA A 9 15.62 -7.73 3.22
CA ALA A 9 14.72 -6.75 2.63
C ALA A 9 13.79 -6.11 3.65
N VAL A 10 13.25 -4.95 3.29
CA VAL A 10 12.29 -4.19 4.09
C VAL A 10 11.08 -3.84 3.25
N ALA A 11 9.89 -4.09 3.78
CA ALA A 11 8.63 -3.60 3.25
C ALA A 11 8.20 -2.34 4.00
N VAL A 12 8.00 -1.24 3.30
CA VAL A 12 7.44 0.00 3.89
C VAL A 12 5.93 -0.13 3.93
N LEU A 13 5.33 -0.05 5.12
CA LEU A 13 3.92 -0.35 5.39
C LEU A 13 3.13 0.87 5.88
N PRO A 14 1.81 0.91 5.69
CA PRO A 14 0.95 1.87 6.38
C PRO A 14 1.03 1.68 7.90
N GLN A 15 1.03 2.78 8.62
CA GLN A 15 1.00 2.76 10.09
C GLN A 15 -0.30 2.10 10.58
N GLY A 16 -0.15 1.14 11.48
CA GLY A 16 -1.23 0.33 12.04
C GLY A 16 -1.53 -0.95 11.26
N LEU A 17 -0.86 -1.18 10.12
CA LEU A 17 -0.96 -2.41 9.33
C LEU A 17 0.31 -3.27 9.40
N GLU A 18 1.24 -2.98 10.32
CA GLU A 18 2.52 -3.68 10.38
C GLU A 18 2.33 -5.18 10.63
N ALA A 19 1.44 -5.57 11.56
CA ALA A 19 1.14 -6.97 11.84
C ALA A 19 0.50 -7.68 10.63
N ALA A 20 -0.51 -7.05 9.99
CA ALA A 20 -1.14 -7.59 8.78
C ALA A 20 -0.15 -7.70 7.62
N GLY A 21 0.78 -6.73 7.49
CA GLY A 21 1.86 -6.77 6.50
C GLY A 21 2.84 -7.92 6.75
N CYS A 22 3.22 -8.19 8.01
CA CYS A 22 4.06 -9.34 8.35
C CYS A 22 3.37 -10.65 7.99
N ASP A 23 2.08 -10.79 8.28
CA ASP A 23 1.30 -11.97 7.93
C ASP A 23 1.22 -12.16 6.41
N GLU A 24 0.98 -11.08 5.65
CA GLU A 24 0.94 -11.12 4.18
C GLU A 24 2.29 -11.56 3.60
N LEU A 25 3.39 -10.94 4.03
CA LEU A 25 4.73 -11.27 3.57
C LEU A 25 5.09 -12.74 3.85
N SER A 26 4.75 -13.22 5.05
CA SER A 26 4.98 -14.62 5.46
C SER A 26 4.17 -15.60 4.61
N LYS A 27 2.90 -15.31 4.32
CA LYS A 27 2.04 -16.12 3.44
C LYS A 27 2.55 -16.16 2.00
N LEU A 28 3.25 -15.13 1.55
CA LEU A 28 3.87 -15.06 0.23
C LEU A 28 5.28 -15.70 0.18
N GLY A 29 5.77 -16.21 1.30
CA GLY A 29 7.00 -17.00 1.36
C GLY A 29 8.22 -16.25 1.90
N ALA A 30 8.04 -15.06 2.49
CA ALA A 30 9.10 -14.39 3.22
C ALA A 30 9.41 -15.13 4.54
N HIS A 31 10.67 -15.09 4.95
CA HIS A 31 11.15 -15.71 6.17
C HIS A 31 11.63 -14.66 7.18
N GLU A 32 11.69 -15.03 8.44
CA GLU A 32 12.19 -14.18 9.53
C GLU A 32 11.55 -12.79 9.55
N VAL A 33 10.25 -12.75 9.24
CA VAL A 33 9.50 -11.49 9.12
C VAL A 33 9.30 -10.87 10.50
N ARG A 34 9.73 -9.62 10.69
CA ARG A 34 9.63 -8.89 11.95
C ARG A 34 9.02 -7.51 11.73
N PRO A 35 8.06 -7.09 12.55
CA PRO A 35 7.48 -5.76 12.46
C PRO A 35 8.47 -4.68 12.93
N LEU A 36 8.51 -3.60 12.18
CA LEU A 36 9.17 -2.34 12.52
C LEU A 36 8.12 -1.22 12.51
N ARG A 37 8.48 -0.04 12.99
CA ARG A 37 7.60 1.11 12.87
C ARG A 37 7.36 1.48 11.41
N ARG A 38 6.13 1.34 10.92
CA ARG A 38 5.71 1.60 9.53
C ARG A 38 6.45 0.75 8.49
N ALA A 39 6.97 -0.40 8.90
CA ALA A 39 7.70 -1.31 8.03
C ALA A 39 7.69 -2.74 8.56
N ALA A 40 8.21 -3.67 7.78
CA ALA A 40 8.61 -5.01 8.21
C ALA A 40 9.95 -5.37 7.57
N GLU A 41 10.87 -5.91 8.36
CA GLU A 41 12.09 -6.54 7.85
C GLU A 41 11.86 -8.02 7.60
N PHE A 42 12.54 -8.59 6.62
CA PHE A 42 12.39 -10.00 6.27
C PHE A 42 13.56 -10.53 5.45
N GLN A 43 13.61 -11.86 5.33
CA GLN A 43 14.54 -12.57 4.44
C GLN A 43 13.74 -13.20 3.28
N ALA A 44 14.29 -13.13 2.07
CA ALA A 44 13.64 -13.68 0.88
C ALA A 44 14.66 -14.27 -0.12
N SER A 45 14.28 -15.29 -0.88
CA SER A 45 14.95 -15.62 -2.13
C SER A 45 14.60 -14.60 -3.22
N MET A 46 15.32 -14.58 -4.34
CA MET A 46 14.99 -13.69 -5.47
C MET A 46 13.59 -14.00 -6.00
N ALA A 47 13.21 -15.28 -6.12
CA ALA A 47 11.84 -15.66 -6.51
C ALA A 47 10.78 -15.14 -5.55
N CYS A 48 11.03 -15.23 -4.24
CA CYS A 48 10.11 -14.68 -3.24
C CYS A 48 10.03 -13.16 -3.36
N LEU A 49 11.14 -12.45 -3.54
CA LEU A 49 11.16 -11.01 -3.71
C LEU A 49 10.35 -10.57 -4.95
N TYR A 50 10.46 -11.30 -6.06
CA TYR A 50 9.65 -11.08 -7.26
C TYR A 50 8.16 -11.31 -6.99
N ARG A 51 7.83 -12.41 -6.32
CA ARG A 51 6.45 -12.72 -5.91
C ARG A 51 5.85 -11.63 -5.03
N LEU A 52 6.64 -11.10 -4.09
CA LEU A 52 6.20 -10.00 -3.22
C LEU A 52 5.89 -8.74 -4.01
N HIS A 53 6.71 -8.37 -5.00
CA HIS A 53 6.43 -7.22 -5.87
C HIS A 53 5.12 -7.41 -6.66
N LEU A 54 4.84 -8.62 -7.13
CA LEU A 54 3.63 -8.92 -7.90
C LEU A 54 2.38 -9.01 -7.03
N GLN A 55 2.47 -9.65 -5.84
CA GLN A 55 1.29 -10.12 -5.11
C GLN A 55 1.02 -9.39 -3.80
N ALA A 56 2.02 -8.74 -3.16
CA ALA A 56 1.80 -8.04 -1.91
C ALA A 56 0.94 -6.78 -2.11
N ARG A 57 -0.06 -6.60 -1.25
CA ARG A 57 -1.04 -5.52 -1.34
C ARG A 57 -0.75 -4.36 -0.39
N LEU A 58 -0.15 -4.67 0.78
CA LEU A 58 0.02 -3.69 1.84
C LEU A 58 1.26 -2.80 1.71
N PRO A 59 2.40 -3.25 1.16
CA PRO A 59 3.58 -2.40 1.06
C PRO A 59 3.37 -1.18 0.15
N PHE A 60 4.00 -0.07 0.54
CA PHE A 60 4.24 1.07 -0.35
C PHE A 60 5.45 0.84 -1.22
N ARG A 61 6.48 0.21 -0.65
CA ARG A 61 7.76 -0.10 -1.30
C ARG A 61 8.33 -1.39 -0.75
N LEU A 62 9.12 -2.06 -1.57
CA LEU A 62 9.93 -3.21 -1.22
C LEU A 62 11.40 -2.85 -1.50
N LEU A 63 12.20 -2.82 -0.46
CA LEU A 63 13.57 -2.36 -0.45
C LEU A 63 14.49 -3.56 -0.19
N ARG A 64 15.38 -3.86 -1.13
CA ARG A 64 16.42 -4.88 -0.97
C ARG A 64 17.64 -4.24 -0.33
N GLU A 65 18.00 -4.68 0.86
CA GLU A 65 19.20 -4.21 1.55
C GLU A 65 20.45 -4.71 0.84
N MET A 66 21.38 -3.80 0.55
CA MET A 66 22.61 -4.07 -0.17
C MET A 66 23.83 -3.94 0.72
N ALA A 67 23.84 -2.96 1.62
CA ALA A 67 24.93 -2.73 2.55
C ALA A 67 24.45 -2.01 3.80
N SER A 68 25.10 -2.30 4.91
CA SER A 68 24.97 -1.57 6.16
C SER A 68 26.37 -1.20 6.67
N PHE A 69 26.56 0.05 7.07
CA PHE A 69 27.84 0.56 7.52
C PHE A 69 27.69 1.63 8.61
N PRO A 70 28.70 1.81 9.50
CA PRO A 70 28.72 2.89 10.48
C PRO A 70 28.69 4.27 9.79
N CYS A 71 27.90 5.19 10.34
CA CYS A 71 27.75 6.53 9.79
C CYS A 71 27.52 7.53 10.92
N GLN A 72 28.59 8.21 11.33
CA GLN A 72 28.56 9.24 12.36
C GLN A 72 28.59 10.66 11.78
N GLY A 73 28.61 10.78 10.45
CA GLY A 73 28.65 12.08 9.78
C GLY A 73 28.77 11.97 8.26
N ARG A 74 29.04 13.13 7.67
CA ARG A 74 29.13 13.30 6.21
C ARG A 74 30.22 12.41 5.59
N ASP A 75 31.41 12.41 6.19
CA ASP A 75 32.57 11.73 5.60
C ASP A 75 32.40 10.20 5.66
N ASP A 76 31.84 9.69 6.77
CA ASP A 76 31.48 8.27 6.88
C ASP A 76 30.44 7.87 5.83
N LEU A 77 29.44 8.72 5.59
CA LEU A 77 28.44 8.47 4.56
C LEU A 77 29.08 8.44 3.18
N TYR A 78 29.90 9.43 2.85
CA TYR A 78 30.56 9.53 1.54
C TYR A 78 31.44 8.31 1.27
N ASP A 79 32.31 7.96 2.20
CA ASP A 79 33.22 6.82 2.11
C ASP A 79 32.48 5.49 2.15
N GLY A 80 31.47 5.38 3.00
CA GLY A 80 30.62 4.19 3.12
C GLY A 80 29.91 3.88 1.82
N ILE A 81 29.31 4.87 1.15
CA ILE A 81 28.64 4.69 -0.15
C ILE A 81 29.61 4.22 -1.22
N ARG A 82 30.82 4.81 -1.31
CA ARG A 82 31.83 4.41 -2.32
C ARG A 82 32.25 2.93 -2.16
N ARG A 83 32.27 2.43 -0.93
CA ARG A 83 32.63 1.04 -0.61
C ARG A 83 31.46 0.07 -0.53
N ALA A 84 30.22 0.56 -0.50
CA ALA A 84 29.02 -0.24 -0.26
C ALA A 84 28.83 -1.35 -1.30
N LEU A 85 29.08 -1.04 -2.56
CA LEU A 85 28.85 -1.95 -3.70
C LEU A 85 29.97 -1.83 -4.73
N ASN A 86 30.07 -2.84 -5.58
CA ASN A 86 30.79 -2.71 -6.85
C ASN A 86 29.92 -1.88 -7.81
N TRP A 87 30.05 -0.55 -7.72
CA TRP A 87 29.20 0.39 -8.49
C TRP A 87 29.38 0.25 -10.00
N GLU A 88 30.52 -0.24 -10.50
CA GLU A 88 30.72 -0.50 -11.93
C GLU A 88 29.70 -1.49 -12.49
N ARG A 89 29.26 -2.42 -11.65
CA ARG A 89 28.22 -3.41 -12.02
C ARG A 89 26.80 -2.84 -11.90
N TRP A 90 26.56 -1.95 -10.92
CA TRP A 90 25.19 -1.56 -10.55
C TRP A 90 24.71 -0.26 -11.19
N LEU A 91 25.63 0.65 -11.50
CA LEU A 91 25.30 1.98 -12.00
C LEU A 91 26.30 2.44 -13.05
N HIS A 92 26.02 2.11 -14.31
CA HIS A 92 26.84 2.58 -15.44
C HIS A 92 26.58 4.09 -15.69
N PRO A 93 27.58 4.90 -16.16
CA PRO A 93 27.41 6.34 -16.43
C PRO A 93 26.29 6.72 -17.39
N SER A 94 25.87 5.80 -18.28
CA SER A 94 24.71 6.00 -19.17
C SER A 94 23.35 5.88 -18.46
N MET A 95 23.30 5.32 -17.25
CA MET A 95 22.09 5.17 -16.46
C MET A 95 21.78 6.44 -15.68
N SER A 96 20.51 6.64 -15.40
CA SER A 96 20.02 7.64 -14.44
C SER A 96 19.73 6.99 -13.08
N PHE A 97 19.77 7.79 -12.01
CA PHE A 97 19.43 7.29 -10.69
C PHE A 97 18.72 8.32 -9.81
N ARG A 98 18.06 7.81 -8.77
CA ARG A 98 17.45 8.60 -7.71
C ARG A 98 17.89 8.08 -6.35
N VAL A 99 17.97 8.99 -5.37
CA VAL A 99 18.26 8.67 -3.97
C VAL A 99 17.13 9.21 -3.09
N ASP A 100 16.40 8.33 -2.44
CA ASP A 100 15.46 8.67 -1.37
C ASP A 100 16.13 8.42 -0.02
N VAL A 101 15.93 9.35 0.94
CA VAL A 101 16.54 9.22 2.27
C VAL A 101 15.49 9.32 3.36
N THR A 102 15.61 8.44 4.35
CA THR A 102 14.78 8.46 5.57
C THR A 102 15.67 8.39 6.82
N GLY A 103 15.12 8.86 7.95
CA GLY A 103 15.86 8.91 9.20
C GLY A 103 16.88 10.06 9.25
N SER A 104 17.82 9.99 10.19
CA SER A 104 18.88 11.00 10.38
C SER A 104 20.07 10.42 11.11
N ALA A 105 21.24 11.04 10.92
CA ALA A 105 22.47 10.79 11.65
C ALA A 105 23.13 12.13 12.05
N PRO A 106 24.15 12.17 12.91
CA PRO A 106 24.83 13.39 13.27
C PRO A 106 25.31 14.16 12.04
N GLY A 107 24.95 15.45 11.94
CA GLY A 107 25.26 16.30 10.78
C GLY A 107 24.49 15.98 9.49
N LEU A 108 23.60 14.98 9.48
CA LEU A 108 22.80 14.52 8.35
C LEU A 108 21.28 14.57 8.69
N ASN A 109 20.81 15.76 9.12
CA ASN A 109 19.44 15.95 9.60
C ASN A 109 18.42 16.28 8.49
N HIS A 110 18.92 16.62 7.30
CA HIS A 110 18.07 16.94 6.14
C HIS A 110 18.19 15.87 5.06
N SER A 111 17.09 15.20 4.73
CA SER A 111 17.05 14.12 3.73
C SER A 111 17.62 14.55 2.37
N HIS A 112 17.27 15.74 1.90
CA HIS A 112 17.80 16.28 0.64
C HIS A 112 19.32 16.46 0.68
N TYR A 113 19.88 17.00 1.78
CA TYR A 113 21.33 17.13 1.93
C TYR A 113 22.01 15.75 1.95
N SER A 114 21.47 14.80 2.69
CA SER A 114 22.00 13.44 2.74
C SER A 114 21.93 12.74 1.36
N ALA A 115 20.87 12.96 0.60
CA ALA A 115 20.75 12.45 -0.77
C ALA A 115 21.83 13.07 -1.69
N LEU A 116 22.15 14.35 -1.53
CA LEU A 116 23.24 15.00 -2.26
C LEU A 116 24.61 14.42 -1.92
N GLN A 117 24.86 14.03 -0.65
CA GLN A 117 26.12 13.36 -0.28
C GLN A 117 26.24 11.99 -0.96
N VAL A 118 25.18 11.18 -0.95
CA VAL A 118 25.16 9.90 -1.68
C VAL A 118 25.43 10.12 -3.16
N LYS A 119 24.71 11.05 -3.78
CA LYS A 119 24.92 11.41 -5.20
C LYS A 119 26.38 11.83 -5.46
N ASN A 120 26.96 12.68 -4.62
CA ASN A 120 28.35 13.15 -4.82
C ASN A 120 29.34 11.99 -4.73
N ALA A 121 29.18 11.09 -3.75
CA ALA A 121 30.03 9.90 -3.61
C ALA A 121 30.02 9.02 -4.87
N LEU A 122 28.83 8.78 -5.45
CA LEU A 122 28.67 7.99 -6.66
C LEU A 122 29.24 8.67 -7.91
N VAL A 123 28.90 9.94 -8.09
CA VAL A 123 29.32 10.72 -9.25
C VAL A 123 30.84 10.92 -9.28
N ASP A 124 31.45 11.20 -8.11
CA ASP A 124 32.91 11.37 -8.04
C ASP A 124 33.61 10.03 -8.31
N GLN A 125 33.13 8.92 -7.78
CA GLN A 125 33.67 7.59 -8.10
C GLN A 125 33.56 7.26 -9.60
N GLN A 126 32.46 7.56 -10.23
CA GLN A 126 32.29 7.35 -11.67
C GLN A 126 33.24 8.23 -12.50
N ARG A 127 33.46 9.48 -12.10
CA ARG A 127 34.43 10.35 -12.75
C ARG A 127 35.85 9.86 -12.62
N ASP A 128 36.21 9.32 -11.42
CA ASP A 128 37.52 8.73 -11.19
C ASP A 128 37.79 7.53 -12.10
N ILE A 129 36.75 6.71 -12.36
CA ILE A 129 36.87 5.45 -13.12
C ILE A 129 36.72 5.68 -14.63
N TRP A 130 35.69 6.45 -15.04
CA TRP A 130 35.26 6.56 -16.46
C TRP A 130 35.38 7.96 -17.06
N GLY A 131 35.71 8.99 -16.26
CA GLY A 131 35.67 10.38 -16.71
C GLY A 131 34.26 10.89 -17.02
N GLN A 132 33.22 10.08 -16.80
CA GLN A 132 31.82 10.36 -17.06
C GLN A 132 31.00 10.09 -15.81
N ARG A 133 29.74 10.48 -15.82
CA ARG A 133 28.84 10.31 -14.68
C ARG A 133 27.40 10.06 -15.08
N SER A 134 26.66 9.34 -14.26
CA SER A 134 25.20 9.17 -14.31
C SER A 134 24.46 10.49 -14.11
N SER A 135 23.27 10.59 -14.70
CA SER A 135 22.33 11.68 -14.48
C SER A 135 21.40 11.37 -13.31
N ILE A 136 20.78 12.42 -12.76
CA ILE A 136 19.69 12.29 -11.78
C ILE A 136 18.37 12.38 -12.54
N ASP A 137 17.51 11.40 -12.33
CA ASP A 137 16.11 11.42 -12.75
C ASP A 137 15.23 11.11 -11.53
N LEU A 138 14.34 12.03 -11.16
CA LEU A 138 13.46 11.89 -10.01
C LEU A 138 12.15 11.19 -10.33
N GLU A 139 11.78 11.14 -11.61
CA GLU A 139 10.49 10.59 -12.06
C GLU A 139 10.61 9.14 -12.54
N ALA A 140 11.54 8.87 -13.45
CA ALA A 140 11.74 7.57 -14.08
C ALA A 140 13.22 7.13 -14.08
N PRO A 141 13.87 6.99 -12.92
CA PRO A 141 15.27 6.59 -12.84
C PRO A 141 15.46 5.13 -13.23
N ASP A 142 16.59 4.83 -13.89
CA ASP A 142 17.00 3.44 -14.16
C ASP A 142 17.33 2.68 -12.86
N LEU A 143 17.88 3.38 -11.85
CA LEU A 143 18.18 2.81 -10.55
C LEU A 143 17.65 3.70 -9.41
N SER A 144 16.79 3.15 -8.58
CA SER A 144 16.29 3.80 -7.36
C SER A 144 17.04 3.30 -6.14
N LEU A 145 17.69 4.20 -5.42
CA LEU A 145 18.40 3.95 -4.17
C LEU A 145 17.59 4.50 -3.00
N HIS A 146 17.58 3.75 -1.91
CA HIS A 146 17.03 4.20 -0.64
C HIS A 146 18.10 4.11 0.44
N LEU A 147 18.37 5.22 1.11
CA LEU A 147 19.24 5.30 2.28
C LEU A 147 18.40 5.48 3.54
N HIS A 148 18.57 4.57 4.49
CA HIS A 148 18.03 4.73 5.83
C HIS A 148 19.13 5.07 6.82
N LEU A 149 19.01 6.22 7.48
CA LEU A 149 19.94 6.68 8.52
C LEU A 149 19.31 6.41 9.90
N ASN A 150 20.00 5.65 10.72
CA ASN A 150 19.58 5.35 12.09
C ASN A 150 20.73 5.69 13.06
N ARG A 151 20.75 6.92 13.54
CA ARG A 151 21.76 7.46 14.45
C ARG A 151 23.21 7.28 13.95
N GLU A 152 23.79 6.09 14.16
CA GLU A 152 25.20 5.80 13.87
C GLU A 152 25.36 4.77 12.73
N THR A 153 24.27 4.40 12.07
CA THR A 153 24.28 3.39 11.01
C THR A 153 23.54 3.90 9.78
N ALA A 154 24.12 3.64 8.62
CA ALA A 154 23.49 3.83 7.33
C ALA A 154 23.19 2.49 6.69
N VAL A 155 21.98 2.30 6.20
CA VAL A 155 21.55 1.13 5.43
C VAL A 155 21.22 1.58 4.02
N LEU A 156 21.95 1.06 3.04
CA LEU A 156 21.72 1.29 1.62
C LEU A 156 20.89 0.15 1.04
N SER A 157 19.80 0.49 0.38
CA SER A 157 18.92 -0.47 -0.28
C SER A 157 18.64 -0.08 -1.73
N LEU A 158 18.32 -1.06 -2.55
CA LEU A 158 17.70 -0.88 -3.86
C LEU A 158 16.17 -0.88 -3.70
N ASP A 159 15.50 0.12 -4.26
CA ASP A 159 14.05 0.15 -4.35
C ASP A 159 13.59 -0.55 -5.63
N GLY A 160 13.06 -1.76 -5.48
CA GLY A 160 12.55 -2.54 -6.60
C GLY A 160 11.18 -2.12 -7.11
N SER A 161 10.51 -1.21 -6.43
CA SER A 161 9.08 -0.94 -6.65
C SER A 161 8.77 -0.14 -7.93
N GLY A 162 9.74 0.63 -8.48
CA GLY A 162 9.54 1.48 -9.66
C GLY A 162 8.56 2.65 -9.45
N GLY A 163 8.12 2.85 -8.23
CA GLY A 163 7.11 3.82 -7.79
C GLY A 163 6.32 3.25 -6.64
N SER A 164 5.45 4.04 -6.00
CA SER A 164 4.70 3.52 -4.86
C SER A 164 3.72 2.42 -5.27
N LEU A 165 3.80 1.26 -4.59
CA LEU A 165 3.02 0.06 -4.92
C LEU A 165 1.51 0.23 -4.71
N HIS A 166 1.05 1.21 -3.92
CA HIS A 166 -0.38 1.50 -3.77
C HIS A 166 -1.01 1.97 -5.09
N ARG A 167 -0.25 2.57 -6.00
CA ARG A 167 -0.74 2.99 -7.31
C ARG A 167 -0.95 1.77 -8.20
N ARG A 168 -2.14 1.15 -8.15
CA ARG A 168 -2.48 -0.08 -8.91
C ARG A 168 -2.73 0.14 -10.39
N GLY A 169 -2.94 1.39 -10.80
CA GLY A 169 -3.23 1.76 -12.19
C GLY A 169 -4.72 1.85 -12.53
N TYR A 170 -5.62 1.31 -11.71
CA TYR A 170 -7.07 1.37 -11.99
C TYR A 170 -7.72 2.71 -11.61
N ARG A 171 -7.05 3.58 -10.87
CA ARG A 171 -7.61 4.89 -10.47
C ARG A 171 -7.53 5.88 -11.63
N ALA A 172 -8.51 5.82 -12.51
CA ALA A 172 -8.67 6.74 -13.64
C ALA A 172 -9.29 8.08 -13.22
N ALA A 173 -10.10 8.07 -12.13
CA ALA A 173 -10.71 9.26 -11.54
C ALA A 173 -10.32 9.40 -10.06
N MET A 174 -10.00 10.64 -9.63
CA MET A 174 -9.58 10.93 -8.25
C MET A 174 -10.55 11.88 -7.56
N GLY A 175 -10.99 11.51 -6.36
CA GLY A 175 -11.68 12.40 -5.43
C GLY A 175 -10.75 13.33 -4.65
N VAL A 176 -11.33 14.19 -3.80
CA VAL A 176 -10.61 15.26 -3.06
C VAL A 176 -9.62 14.74 -2.01
N ALA A 177 -9.85 13.56 -1.40
CA ALA A 177 -8.97 12.96 -0.39
C ALA A 177 -9.08 11.43 -0.43
N PRO A 178 -8.55 10.78 -1.46
CA PRO A 178 -8.79 9.37 -1.68
C PRO A 178 -8.08 8.49 -0.66
N LEU A 179 -8.78 7.47 -0.14
CA LEU A 179 -8.16 6.36 0.57
C LEU A 179 -7.12 5.69 -0.33
N LYS A 180 -5.92 5.42 0.20
CA LYS A 180 -4.90 4.70 -0.58
C LYS A 180 -5.26 3.23 -0.71
N GLU A 181 -4.99 2.65 -1.88
CA GLU A 181 -5.36 1.28 -2.23
C GLU A 181 -4.79 0.24 -1.26
N ASN A 182 -3.54 0.41 -0.84
CA ASN A 182 -2.91 -0.48 0.14
C ASN A 182 -3.52 -0.37 1.54
N LEU A 183 -3.97 0.83 1.95
CA LEU A 183 -4.72 0.99 3.18
C LEU A 183 -6.10 0.34 3.05
N ALA A 184 -6.82 0.55 1.94
CA ALA A 184 -8.10 -0.10 1.68
C ALA A 184 -7.98 -1.64 1.73
N ALA A 185 -6.99 -2.22 1.05
CA ALA A 185 -6.71 -3.65 1.11
C ALA A 185 -6.48 -4.13 2.55
N GLY A 186 -5.70 -3.39 3.34
CA GLY A 186 -5.46 -3.72 4.74
C GLY A 186 -6.71 -3.63 5.62
N LEU A 187 -7.58 -2.65 5.38
CA LEU A 187 -8.86 -2.53 6.09
C LEU A 187 -9.78 -3.72 5.78
N ILE A 188 -9.85 -4.14 4.52
CA ILE A 188 -10.61 -5.35 4.13
C ILE A 188 -10.00 -6.60 4.77
N GLN A 189 -8.67 -6.78 4.77
CA GLN A 189 -8.03 -7.91 5.46
C GLN A 189 -8.36 -7.92 6.97
N LEU A 190 -8.31 -6.75 7.63
CA LEU A 190 -8.62 -6.61 9.06
C LEU A 190 -10.10 -6.84 9.37
N SER A 191 -11.01 -6.64 8.40
CA SER A 191 -12.43 -6.95 8.57
C SER A 191 -12.70 -8.46 8.63
N GLY A 192 -11.78 -9.26 8.10
CA GLY A 192 -11.94 -10.71 7.98
C GLY A 192 -12.91 -11.13 6.87
N TRP A 193 -13.35 -10.22 6.00
CA TRP A 193 -14.17 -10.59 4.85
C TRP A 193 -13.35 -11.43 3.86
N ASP A 194 -13.89 -12.55 3.46
CA ASP A 194 -13.21 -13.58 2.63
C ASP A 194 -13.90 -13.86 1.28
N GLY A 195 -14.95 -13.09 0.97
CA GLY A 195 -15.74 -13.29 -0.26
C GLY A 195 -16.87 -14.30 -0.13
N SER A 196 -17.19 -14.80 1.06
CA SER A 196 -18.25 -15.80 1.29
C SER A 196 -19.64 -15.19 1.55
N VAL A 197 -19.70 -13.91 1.92
CA VAL A 197 -20.92 -13.17 2.21
C VAL A 197 -20.95 -11.83 1.49
N PRO A 198 -22.12 -11.19 1.32
CA PRO A 198 -22.21 -9.85 0.73
C PRO A 198 -21.33 -8.84 1.41
N LEU A 199 -20.77 -7.91 0.61
CA LEU A 199 -20.03 -6.75 1.08
C LEU A 199 -20.70 -5.48 0.57
N VAL A 200 -21.05 -4.57 1.47
CA VAL A 200 -21.71 -3.31 1.12
C VAL A 200 -20.92 -2.12 1.69
N ASP A 201 -20.70 -1.11 0.85
CA ASP A 201 -20.16 0.19 1.27
C ASP A 201 -21.24 1.27 1.08
N PRO A 202 -21.90 1.73 2.18
CA PRO A 202 -23.00 2.70 2.10
C PRO A 202 -22.55 4.13 1.80
N CYS A 203 -21.25 4.41 1.77
CA CYS A 203 -20.66 5.71 1.40
C CYS A 203 -19.40 5.43 0.57
N CYS A 204 -19.57 4.79 -0.59
CA CYS A 204 -18.46 4.14 -1.29
C CYS A 204 -17.45 5.10 -1.92
N GLY A 205 -17.82 6.38 -2.08
CA GLY A 205 -16.96 7.34 -2.74
C GLY A 205 -16.54 6.85 -4.12
N SER A 206 -15.24 6.84 -4.38
CA SER A 206 -14.68 6.35 -5.65
C SER A 206 -14.53 4.82 -5.73
N GLY A 207 -15.18 4.04 -4.84
CA GLY A 207 -15.29 2.59 -4.90
C GLY A 207 -14.08 1.79 -4.41
N ILE A 208 -13.08 2.41 -3.81
CA ILE A 208 -11.77 1.79 -3.54
C ILE A 208 -11.84 0.57 -2.60
N LEU A 209 -12.65 0.61 -1.53
CA LEU A 209 -12.82 -0.54 -0.63
C LEU A 209 -13.38 -1.76 -1.37
N LEU A 210 -14.39 -1.54 -2.19
CA LEU A 210 -15.02 -2.61 -2.98
C LEU A 210 -14.09 -3.15 -4.05
N ILE A 211 -13.35 -2.28 -4.76
CA ILE A 211 -12.38 -2.70 -5.77
C ILE A 211 -11.28 -3.58 -5.14
N GLU A 212 -10.66 -3.13 -4.04
CA GLU A 212 -9.63 -3.93 -3.37
C GLU A 212 -10.20 -5.25 -2.82
N ALA A 213 -11.42 -5.26 -2.28
CA ALA A 213 -12.10 -6.47 -1.84
C ALA A 213 -12.32 -7.46 -3.00
N ALA A 214 -12.86 -7.00 -4.13
CA ALA A 214 -13.07 -7.84 -5.32
C ALA A 214 -11.75 -8.41 -5.86
N LEU A 215 -10.71 -7.56 -6.00
CA LEU A 215 -9.38 -7.99 -6.45
C LEU A 215 -8.74 -9.02 -5.52
N MET A 216 -9.01 -8.94 -4.20
CA MET A 216 -8.56 -9.93 -3.22
C MET A 216 -9.30 -11.25 -3.36
N ALA A 217 -10.63 -11.24 -3.44
CA ALA A 217 -11.46 -12.43 -3.61
C ALA A 217 -11.14 -13.16 -4.92
N LEU A 218 -10.92 -12.40 -5.99
CA LEU A 218 -10.52 -12.93 -7.31
C LEU A 218 -9.03 -13.34 -7.37
N GLN A 219 -8.27 -13.18 -6.29
CA GLN A 219 -6.82 -13.43 -6.24
C GLN A 219 -6.05 -12.74 -7.37
N GLN A 220 -6.51 -11.61 -7.84
CA GLN A 220 -5.81 -10.82 -8.86
C GLN A 220 -4.61 -10.13 -8.22
N ALA A 221 -3.41 -10.45 -8.69
CA ALA A 221 -2.17 -9.86 -8.18
C ALA A 221 -2.09 -8.36 -8.53
N PRO A 222 -1.88 -7.47 -7.55
CA PRO A 222 -1.93 -6.02 -7.75
C PRO A 222 -0.77 -5.48 -8.58
N GLY A 223 0.31 -6.24 -8.73
CA GLY A 223 1.50 -5.86 -9.48
C GLY A 223 1.47 -6.26 -10.96
N LEU A 224 0.50 -7.07 -11.40
CA LEU A 224 0.41 -7.45 -12.81
C LEU A 224 0.10 -6.21 -13.69
N GLY A 225 0.85 -6.08 -14.78
CA GLY A 225 0.66 -5.00 -15.75
C GLY A 225 1.36 -3.68 -15.41
N ARG A 226 2.21 -3.65 -14.38
CA ARG A 226 3.07 -2.50 -14.09
C ARG A 226 4.56 -2.83 -14.28
N ASN A 227 5.38 -1.79 -14.51
CA ASN A 227 6.83 -1.91 -14.56
C ASN A 227 7.42 -1.74 -13.15
N PHE A 228 8.49 -2.46 -12.87
CA PHE A 228 9.19 -2.42 -11.60
C PHE A 228 10.64 -1.97 -11.75
N GLY A 229 11.15 -1.24 -10.77
CA GLY A 229 12.56 -0.83 -10.75
C GLY A 229 13.53 -2.00 -10.66
N LEU A 230 13.10 -3.14 -10.11
CA LEU A 230 13.90 -4.36 -10.02
C LEU A 230 14.29 -4.95 -11.39
N GLU A 231 13.54 -4.65 -12.45
CA GLU A 231 13.83 -5.12 -13.80
C GLU A 231 15.11 -4.49 -14.38
N GLY A 232 15.53 -3.33 -13.84
CA GLY A 232 16.80 -2.67 -14.17
C GLY A 232 18.00 -3.13 -13.31
N TRP A 233 17.83 -4.07 -12.38
CA TRP A 233 18.93 -4.51 -11.51
C TRP A 233 19.96 -5.37 -12.25
N ALA A 234 21.23 -5.19 -11.93
CA ALA A 234 22.34 -5.92 -12.56
C ALA A 234 22.32 -7.45 -12.36
N ASP A 235 21.55 -7.94 -11.39
CA ASP A 235 21.33 -9.36 -11.12
C ASP A 235 19.88 -9.80 -11.35
N PHE A 236 19.11 -9.03 -12.13
CA PHE A 236 17.75 -9.41 -12.53
C PHE A 236 17.75 -10.71 -13.34
N GLN A 237 16.82 -11.60 -12.98
CA GLN A 237 16.67 -12.92 -13.60
C GLN A 237 15.34 -12.96 -14.37
N SER A 238 15.39 -12.68 -15.65
CA SER A 238 14.20 -12.54 -16.51
C SER A 238 13.34 -13.80 -16.56
N GLU A 239 13.95 -14.99 -16.66
CA GLU A 239 13.23 -16.25 -16.68
C GLU A 239 12.47 -16.50 -15.37
N LEU A 240 13.13 -16.28 -14.24
CA LEU A 240 12.53 -16.42 -12.92
C LEU A 240 11.39 -15.41 -12.69
N TRP A 241 11.56 -14.16 -13.20
CA TRP A 241 10.53 -13.14 -13.17
C TRP A 241 9.31 -13.56 -13.97
N GLN A 242 9.51 -14.08 -15.18
CA GLN A 242 8.44 -14.56 -16.02
C GLN A 242 7.66 -15.71 -15.38
N GLU A 243 8.35 -16.69 -14.77
CA GLU A 243 7.70 -17.76 -14.02
C GLU A 243 6.80 -17.24 -12.91
N GLU A 244 7.25 -16.24 -12.13
CA GLU A 244 6.44 -15.66 -11.05
C GLU A 244 5.25 -14.84 -11.61
N CYS A 245 5.40 -14.16 -12.75
CA CYS A 245 4.29 -13.51 -13.47
C CYS A 245 3.24 -14.53 -13.92
N GLU A 246 3.66 -15.63 -14.54
CA GLU A 246 2.75 -16.70 -14.97
C GLU A 246 2.01 -17.34 -13.78
N ARG A 247 2.72 -17.64 -12.69
CA ARG A 247 2.12 -18.14 -11.45
C ARG A 247 1.08 -17.15 -10.88
N ALA A 248 1.37 -15.86 -10.90
CA ALA A 248 0.45 -14.83 -10.45
C ALA A 248 -0.81 -14.75 -11.33
N GLN A 249 -0.65 -14.90 -12.66
CA GLN A 249 -1.78 -14.94 -13.60
C GLN A 249 -2.64 -16.19 -13.42
N GLN A 250 -2.03 -17.36 -13.23
CA GLN A 250 -2.72 -18.64 -13.03
C GLN A 250 -3.55 -18.66 -11.73
N ARG A 251 -3.14 -17.91 -10.70
CA ARG A 251 -3.90 -17.79 -9.44
C ARG A 251 -5.19 -17.01 -9.58
N ARG A 252 -5.32 -16.17 -10.61
CA ARG A 252 -6.51 -15.34 -10.82
C ARG A 252 -7.74 -16.24 -11.06
N ARG A 253 -8.76 -16.07 -10.21
CA ARG A 253 -10.05 -16.75 -10.31
C ARG A 253 -10.97 -15.96 -11.24
N ARG A 254 -11.14 -16.42 -12.49
CA ARG A 254 -11.92 -15.69 -13.51
C ARG A 254 -13.43 -15.92 -13.41
N ASN A 255 -13.85 -17.05 -12.89
CA ASN A 255 -15.26 -17.49 -12.87
C ASN A 255 -15.77 -17.70 -11.43
N LEU A 256 -15.33 -16.87 -10.49
CA LEU A 256 -15.82 -16.93 -9.12
C LEU A 256 -17.17 -16.21 -9.05
N ASN A 257 -18.21 -16.96 -8.69
CA ASN A 257 -19.51 -16.38 -8.38
C ASN A 257 -19.43 -15.76 -6.97
N LEU A 258 -19.13 -14.48 -6.90
CA LEU A 258 -19.06 -13.74 -5.63
C LEU A 258 -20.46 -13.36 -5.16
N PRO A 259 -20.70 -13.35 -3.85
CA PRO A 259 -21.86 -12.67 -3.29
C PRO A 259 -21.88 -11.18 -3.70
N PRO A 260 -23.04 -10.52 -3.61
CA PRO A 260 -23.15 -9.11 -4.00
C PRO A 260 -22.08 -8.22 -3.37
N LEU A 261 -21.36 -7.43 -4.21
CA LEU A 261 -20.51 -6.32 -3.81
C LEU A 261 -21.22 -5.04 -4.24
N LEU A 262 -21.74 -4.29 -3.27
CA LEU A 262 -22.61 -3.13 -3.52
C LEU A 262 -22.01 -1.86 -2.92
N GLY A 263 -21.85 -0.83 -3.73
CA GLY A 263 -21.56 0.54 -3.30
C GLY A 263 -22.78 1.43 -3.43
N ILE A 264 -22.97 2.32 -2.46
CA ILE A 264 -24.00 3.36 -2.52
C ILE A 264 -23.30 4.71 -2.37
N GLU A 265 -23.61 5.64 -3.27
CA GLU A 265 -23.03 6.98 -3.28
C GLU A 265 -24.11 8.02 -3.60
N GLN A 266 -24.24 9.03 -2.74
CA GLN A 266 -25.29 10.04 -2.91
C GLN A 266 -24.93 11.11 -3.94
N ASP A 267 -23.64 11.38 -4.16
CA ASP A 267 -23.20 12.33 -5.19
C ASP A 267 -23.05 11.58 -6.53
N PRO A 268 -23.90 11.88 -7.53
CA PRO A 268 -23.88 11.18 -8.80
C PRO A 268 -22.56 11.37 -9.58
N LEU A 269 -21.82 12.46 -9.36
CA LEU A 269 -20.51 12.66 -9.98
C LEU A 269 -19.45 11.75 -9.36
N VAL A 270 -19.53 11.54 -8.05
CA VAL A 270 -18.61 10.63 -7.33
C VAL A 270 -18.99 9.18 -7.63
N ALA A 271 -20.26 8.84 -7.73
CA ALA A 271 -20.74 7.53 -8.17
C ALA A 271 -20.23 7.17 -9.58
N GLU A 272 -20.23 8.14 -10.51
CA GLU A 272 -19.66 7.94 -11.84
C GLU A 272 -18.15 7.73 -11.79
N GLN A 273 -17.41 8.44 -10.92
CA GLN A 273 -15.99 8.18 -10.69
C GLN A 273 -15.74 6.74 -10.18
N ALA A 274 -16.63 6.21 -9.32
CA ALA A 274 -16.55 4.83 -8.86
C ALA A 274 -16.72 3.87 -10.04
N ARG A 275 -17.71 4.06 -10.90
CA ARG A 275 -17.93 3.22 -12.11
C ARG A 275 -16.72 3.24 -13.05
N VAL A 276 -16.15 4.42 -13.31
CA VAL A 276 -14.94 4.56 -14.13
C VAL A 276 -13.75 3.80 -13.52
N ASN A 277 -13.55 3.86 -12.22
CA ASN A 277 -12.48 3.12 -11.55
C ASN A 277 -12.73 1.61 -11.55
N ILE A 278 -13.98 1.17 -11.37
CA ILE A 278 -14.41 -0.24 -11.44
C ILE A 278 -14.16 -0.79 -12.86
N ALA A 279 -14.53 -0.03 -13.89
CA ALA A 279 -14.26 -0.40 -15.28
C ALA A 279 -12.77 -0.49 -15.58
N ALA A 280 -11.97 0.47 -15.10
CA ALA A 280 -10.51 0.44 -15.24
C ALA A 280 -9.87 -0.77 -14.51
N ALA A 281 -10.52 -1.30 -13.47
CA ALA A 281 -10.10 -2.51 -12.78
C ALA A 281 -10.63 -3.81 -13.44
N GLY A 282 -11.53 -3.71 -14.44
CA GLY A 282 -12.20 -4.84 -15.10
C GLY A 282 -13.13 -5.60 -14.16
N LEU A 283 -13.94 -4.87 -13.38
CA LEU A 283 -14.81 -5.40 -12.31
C LEU A 283 -16.29 -5.00 -12.48
N GLU A 284 -16.71 -4.54 -13.67
CA GLU A 284 -18.08 -4.09 -13.95
C GLU A 284 -19.14 -5.18 -13.69
N GLU A 285 -18.79 -6.43 -13.95
CA GLU A 285 -19.67 -7.58 -13.71
C GLU A 285 -19.67 -8.05 -12.24
N VAL A 286 -18.83 -7.45 -11.39
CA VAL A 286 -18.59 -7.92 -10.02
C VAL A 286 -19.10 -6.92 -8.98
N ILE A 287 -19.02 -5.63 -9.25
CA ILE A 287 -19.37 -4.55 -8.32
C ILE A 287 -20.52 -3.73 -8.90
N GLU A 288 -21.60 -3.61 -8.13
CA GLU A 288 -22.74 -2.74 -8.44
C GLU A 288 -22.61 -1.41 -7.70
N ILE A 289 -22.85 -0.28 -8.38
CA ILE A 289 -22.94 1.06 -7.76
C ILE A 289 -24.34 1.59 -7.93
N ARG A 290 -24.99 1.96 -6.83
CA ARG A 290 -26.29 2.60 -6.76
C ARG A 290 -26.14 4.07 -6.38
N ASP A 291 -26.85 4.93 -7.12
CA ASP A 291 -26.93 6.36 -6.84
C ASP A 291 -27.97 6.62 -5.75
N GLY A 292 -27.75 7.64 -4.93
CA GLY A 292 -28.68 8.11 -3.91
C GLY A 292 -28.21 7.84 -2.48
N SER A 293 -29.06 8.19 -1.53
CA SER A 293 -28.80 7.98 -0.11
C SER A 293 -28.89 6.49 0.23
N PHE A 294 -27.98 5.98 1.07
CA PHE A 294 -28.05 4.59 1.57
C PHE A 294 -29.39 4.31 2.27
N THR A 295 -30.07 5.33 2.83
CA THR A 295 -31.39 5.19 3.47
C THR A 295 -32.52 4.85 2.49
N GLU A 296 -32.31 5.03 1.19
CA GLU A 296 -33.28 4.76 0.11
C GLU A 296 -33.11 3.34 -0.47
N HIS A 297 -32.09 2.61 -0.02
CA HIS A 297 -31.74 1.29 -0.54
C HIS A 297 -31.91 0.21 0.51
N HIS A 298 -32.06 -1.04 0.03
CA HIS A 298 -32.11 -2.23 0.87
C HIS A 298 -30.79 -3.02 0.76
N LEU A 299 -30.38 -3.59 1.89
CA LEU A 299 -29.25 -4.53 1.93
C LEU A 299 -29.63 -5.85 1.24
N PRO A 300 -28.65 -6.58 0.66
CA PRO A 300 -28.84 -7.95 0.24
C PRO A 300 -29.32 -8.85 1.38
N GLU A 301 -30.03 -9.93 1.04
CA GLU A 301 -30.49 -10.92 2.02
C GLU A 301 -29.33 -11.66 2.71
N GLY A 302 -29.55 -12.05 3.95
CA GLY A 302 -28.61 -12.86 4.75
C GLY A 302 -27.60 -12.03 5.53
N PRO A 303 -26.69 -12.70 6.26
CA PRO A 303 -25.60 -12.02 6.95
C PRO A 303 -24.58 -11.47 5.95
N GLY A 304 -23.97 -10.34 6.26
CA GLY A 304 -22.97 -9.69 5.41
C GLY A 304 -22.03 -8.79 6.18
N VAL A 305 -21.19 -8.07 5.46
CA VAL A 305 -20.25 -7.11 6.00
C VAL A 305 -20.52 -5.73 5.37
N LEU A 306 -20.72 -4.74 6.22
CA LEU A 306 -20.70 -3.33 5.86
C LEU A 306 -19.28 -2.81 6.10
N VAL A 307 -18.70 -2.16 5.10
CA VAL A 307 -17.44 -1.42 5.21
C VAL A 307 -17.70 0.03 4.86
N CYS A 308 -17.16 0.97 5.60
CA CYS A 308 -17.45 2.36 5.35
C CYS A 308 -16.27 3.26 5.70
N ASN A 309 -15.93 4.17 4.79
CA ASN A 309 -15.02 5.28 5.03
C ASN A 309 -15.80 6.60 4.84
N PRO A 310 -16.74 6.94 5.74
CA PRO A 310 -17.54 8.16 5.60
C PRO A 310 -16.67 9.40 5.80
N PRO A 311 -17.08 10.57 5.35
CA PRO A 311 -16.38 11.81 5.64
C PRO A 311 -16.38 12.05 7.17
N TYR A 312 -15.22 12.47 7.70
CA TYR A 312 -15.05 12.74 9.14
C TYR A 312 -14.60 14.17 9.44
N GLY A 313 -14.76 15.07 8.46
CA GLY A 313 -14.65 16.52 8.57
C GLY A 313 -13.25 17.05 8.88
N GLN A 314 -12.74 17.90 7.98
CA GLN A 314 -11.62 18.79 8.25
C GLN A 314 -12.00 20.26 7.98
N ARG A 315 -13.24 20.53 7.53
CA ARG A 315 -13.69 21.89 7.18
C ARG A 315 -14.65 22.43 8.24
N ILE A 316 -14.47 23.68 8.58
CA ILE A 316 -15.35 24.44 9.48
C ILE A 316 -16.71 24.60 8.78
N GLY A 317 -17.80 24.22 9.46
CA GLY A 317 -19.19 24.35 8.97
C GLY A 317 -19.87 23.05 8.52
N GLU A 318 -19.15 21.91 8.45
CA GLU A 318 -19.71 20.61 8.06
C GLU A 318 -20.16 19.74 9.27
N GLU A 319 -20.00 20.21 10.52
CA GLU A 319 -20.21 19.38 11.73
C GLU A 319 -21.67 18.88 11.86
N GLU A 320 -22.66 19.73 11.60
CA GLU A 320 -24.08 19.34 11.71
C GLU A 320 -24.48 18.31 10.64
N GLU A 321 -24.01 18.48 9.40
CA GLU A 321 -24.30 17.55 8.30
C GLU A 321 -23.66 16.17 8.58
N LEU A 322 -22.45 16.16 9.12
CA LEU A 322 -21.77 14.93 9.50
C LEU A 322 -22.44 14.23 10.69
N ASP A 323 -22.89 14.96 11.69
CA ASP A 323 -23.68 14.39 12.80
C ASP A 323 -24.98 13.75 12.31
N HIS A 324 -25.66 14.38 11.35
CA HIS A 324 -26.84 13.80 10.70
C HIS A 324 -26.49 12.54 9.91
N LEU A 325 -25.40 12.54 9.14
CA LEU A 325 -24.94 11.37 8.36
C LEU A 325 -24.66 10.18 9.29
N TYR A 326 -23.91 10.38 10.38
CA TYR A 326 -23.58 9.29 11.31
C TYR A 326 -24.81 8.80 12.08
N SER A 327 -25.73 9.68 12.42
CA SER A 327 -27.01 9.31 13.04
C SER A 327 -27.89 8.49 12.10
N ALA A 328 -27.99 8.91 10.83
CA ALA A 328 -28.72 8.20 9.79
C ALA A 328 -28.09 6.82 9.49
N LEU A 329 -26.73 6.74 9.39
CA LEU A 329 -26.02 5.49 9.23
C LEU A 329 -26.30 4.53 10.40
N GLY A 330 -26.29 5.03 11.64
CA GLY A 330 -26.63 4.24 12.82
C GLY A 330 -28.08 3.74 12.80
N GLY A 331 -29.04 4.54 12.32
CA GLY A 331 -30.44 4.14 12.08
C GLY A 331 -30.53 3.02 11.05
N PHE A 332 -30.03 3.27 9.87
CA PHE A 332 -30.00 2.32 8.73
C PHE A 332 -29.43 0.94 9.14
N VAL A 333 -28.28 0.95 9.81
CA VAL A 333 -27.63 -0.29 10.24
C VAL A 333 -28.47 -1.07 11.26
N ARG A 334 -29.08 -0.39 12.23
CA ARG A 334 -29.95 -1.06 13.23
C ARG A 334 -31.22 -1.63 12.62
N GLU A 335 -31.76 -0.97 11.59
CA GLU A 335 -33.03 -1.37 10.96
C GLU A 335 -32.85 -2.51 9.95
N GLN A 336 -31.77 -2.49 9.19
CA GLN A 336 -31.62 -3.38 8.04
C GLN A 336 -30.50 -4.44 8.17
N ALA A 337 -29.52 -4.24 9.08
CA ALA A 337 -28.32 -5.05 9.12
C ALA A 337 -28.27 -6.03 10.32
N SER A 338 -29.42 -6.55 10.80
CA SER A 338 -29.40 -7.58 11.84
C SER A 338 -28.61 -8.81 11.39
N GLY A 339 -27.66 -9.27 12.22
CA GLY A 339 -26.75 -10.38 11.89
C GLY A 339 -25.53 -9.98 11.05
N TRP A 340 -25.44 -8.72 10.62
CA TRP A 340 -24.30 -8.19 9.88
C TRP A 340 -23.18 -7.70 10.80
N GLN A 341 -22.04 -7.40 10.19
CA GLN A 341 -20.92 -6.70 10.83
C GLN A 341 -20.74 -5.34 10.13
N LEU A 342 -20.55 -4.28 10.91
CA LEU A 342 -20.14 -2.98 10.39
C LEU A 342 -18.68 -2.73 10.74
N TRP A 343 -17.90 -2.38 9.75
CA TRP A 343 -16.55 -1.86 9.89
C TRP A 343 -16.49 -0.42 9.37
N LEU A 344 -16.08 0.51 10.21
CA LEU A 344 -16.10 1.93 9.92
C LEU A 344 -14.73 2.58 10.20
N LEU A 345 -14.21 3.29 9.22
CA LEU A 345 -13.02 4.12 9.39
C LEU A 345 -13.42 5.51 9.90
N SER A 346 -12.84 5.95 11.00
CA SER A 346 -13.09 7.30 11.52
C SER A 346 -11.84 7.92 12.13
N GLY A 347 -11.60 9.18 11.76
CA GLY A 347 -10.63 10.08 12.39
C GLY A 347 -11.25 10.98 13.47
N ASN A 348 -12.60 10.90 13.67
CA ASN A 348 -13.32 11.76 14.62
C ASN A 348 -14.16 10.95 15.61
N PRO A 349 -13.69 10.80 16.87
CA PRO A 349 -14.42 10.02 17.88
C PRO A 349 -15.79 10.61 18.26
N LYS A 350 -16.02 11.93 18.11
CA LYS A 350 -17.31 12.56 18.44
C LYS A 350 -18.40 12.08 17.49
N LEU A 351 -18.13 12.11 16.18
CA LEU A 351 -19.07 11.66 15.15
C LEU A 351 -19.50 10.21 15.32
N THR A 352 -18.58 9.33 15.76
CA THR A 352 -18.93 7.91 15.98
C THR A 352 -19.94 7.70 17.11
N GLY A 353 -20.10 8.67 17.99
CA GLY A 353 -21.17 8.69 19.00
C GLY A 353 -22.56 8.76 18.39
N GLY A 354 -22.72 9.42 17.22
CA GLY A 354 -23.98 9.51 16.47
C GLY A 354 -24.53 8.16 16.02
N LEU A 355 -23.68 7.15 15.83
CA LEU A 355 -24.11 5.78 15.49
C LEU A 355 -24.97 5.14 16.62
N ARG A 356 -24.84 5.59 17.87
CA ARG A 356 -25.51 5.04 19.05
C ARG A 356 -25.29 3.54 19.22
N MET A 357 -24.10 3.06 18.87
CA MET A 357 -23.64 1.68 18.98
C MET A 357 -22.28 1.62 19.68
N LYS A 358 -21.98 0.50 20.33
CA LYS A 358 -20.71 0.29 21.02
C LYS A 358 -19.78 -0.54 20.15
N ALA A 359 -18.64 0.02 19.73
CA ALA A 359 -17.62 -0.71 18.99
C ALA A 359 -17.02 -1.84 19.86
N SER A 360 -16.97 -3.05 19.30
CA SER A 360 -16.37 -4.23 19.92
C SER A 360 -14.86 -4.28 19.72
N ARG A 361 -14.34 -3.72 18.60
CA ARG A 361 -12.90 -3.61 18.32
C ARG A 361 -12.57 -2.21 17.82
N ARG A 362 -11.36 -1.76 18.13
CA ARG A 362 -10.81 -0.47 17.71
C ARG A 362 -9.37 -0.65 17.30
N ILE A 363 -9.08 -0.62 16.01
CA ILE A 363 -7.75 -0.82 15.48
C ILE A 363 -7.19 0.55 15.04
N PRO A 364 -6.09 1.03 15.65
CA PRO A 364 -5.48 2.28 15.23
C PRO A 364 -4.83 2.13 13.86
N VAL A 365 -5.11 3.07 12.96
CA VAL A 365 -4.53 3.16 11.61
C VAL A 365 -4.29 4.62 11.26
N SER A 366 -3.44 4.90 10.27
CA SER A 366 -3.22 6.26 9.78
C SER A 366 -3.69 6.40 8.33
N ASN A 367 -4.55 7.38 8.07
CA ASN A 367 -4.98 7.75 6.72
C ASN A 367 -4.45 9.13 6.35
N GLY A 368 -3.47 9.22 5.45
CA GLY A 368 -2.91 10.49 4.98
C GLY A 368 -2.26 11.36 6.08
N GLY A 369 -1.80 10.72 7.18
CA GLY A 369 -1.23 11.42 8.36
C GLY A 369 -2.27 11.73 9.45
N ILE A 370 -3.54 11.43 9.21
CA ILE A 370 -4.61 11.56 10.20
C ILE A 370 -4.66 10.28 11.04
N ASP A 371 -4.69 10.42 12.37
CA ASP A 371 -4.90 9.31 13.27
C ASP A 371 -6.36 8.85 13.22
N CYS A 372 -6.57 7.66 12.66
CA CYS A 372 -7.88 7.04 12.49
C CYS A 372 -8.01 5.78 13.34
N ARG A 373 -9.24 5.30 13.44
CA ARG A 373 -9.59 4.00 14.02
C ARG A 373 -10.45 3.23 13.02
N TRP A 374 -10.11 1.96 12.79
CA TRP A 374 -10.96 0.99 12.12
C TRP A 374 -11.83 0.34 13.19
N LEU A 375 -13.10 0.65 13.19
CA LEU A 375 -14.06 0.33 14.25
C LEU A 375 -14.96 -0.82 13.82
N HIS A 376 -15.09 -1.85 14.66
CA HIS A 376 -15.98 -2.98 14.43
C HIS A 376 -17.21 -2.92 15.32
N TYR A 377 -18.38 -3.13 14.71
CA TYR A 377 -19.66 -3.26 15.39
C TYR A 377 -20.34 -4.56 14.94
N ALA A 378 -20.71 -5.43 15.89
CA ALA A 378 -21.55 -6.59 15.63
C ALA A 378 -23.01 -6.16 15.76
N ILE A 379 -23.82 -6.31 14.73
CA ILE A 379 -25.21 -5.88 14.67
C ILE A 379 -26.11 -7.05 15.11
N ARG A 380 -26.92 -6.83 16.12
CA ARG A 380 -27.82 -7.84 16.72
C ARG A 380 -29.25 -7.64 16.29
#